data_d3c7c605849251d76979f4b04137059c
#
_entry.id   d3c7c605849251d76979f4b04137059c
#
_cell.length_a   1.000
_cell.length_b   1.000
_cell.length_c   1.000
_cell.angle_alpha   90.00
_cell.angle_beta   90.00
_cell.angle_gamma   90.00
#
_symmetry.space_group_name_H-M   'P 1'
#
loop_
_entity.id
_entity.type
_entity.pdbx_description
1 polymer ?
#
loop_
_entity_poly.entity_id
_entity_poly.type
_entity_poly.pdbx_seq_one_letter_code
_entity_poly.pdbx_strand_id
1 'polypeptide(L)'
;MMTTFPAPPRAAPHSMPQTMAAERDGMISRGDLYSACLDPVVGSEQGGIRPVLVIQNDVGNRHSPTVIVLAVTGQLNKAKLPTHVPIACEGTGLVKDSVVLAEQIRTLDKRRLRERIGTLSPEAMARVGEAVKISLGFAGESLRQ
;
A
#
# COMPACT_ATOMS: atom_id res chain seq x y z
N MET A 1 27.50 7.20 -2.72
CA MET A 1 27.35 6.52 -2.51
C MET A 1 26.35 5.82 -2.59
N MET A 2 26.14 5.29 -3.08
CA MET A 2 25.18 4.71 -3.11
C MET A 2 25.27 3.54 -2.66
N THR A 3 24.81 3.28 -1.88
CA THR A 3 24.80 2.13 -1.39
C THR A 3 24.09 1.24 -2.16
N THR A 4 24.65 0.23 -2.54
CA THR A 4 23.89 -0.71 -3.19
C THR A 4 23.19 -1.47 -2.22
N PHE A 5 21.99 -1.80 -2.51
CA PHE A 5 21.24 -2.70 -1.68
C PHE A 5 21.84 -4.04 -1.88
N PRO A 6 22.02 -4.78 -0.87
CA PRO A 6 22.45 -6.14 -1.02
C PRO A 6 21.44 -6.89 -1.84
N ALA A 7 21.86 -7.76 -2.62
CA ALA A 7 20.95 -8.60 -3.34
C ALA A 7 20.11 -9.32 -2.34
N PRO A 8 18.87 -9.47 -2.63
CA PRO A 8 18.02 -10.20 -1.71
C PRO A 8 18.54 -11.59 -1.64
N PRO A 9 18.42 -12.17 -0.54
CA PRO A 9 18.86 -13.53 -0.43
C PRO A 9 18.18 -14.32 -1.48
N ARG A 10 18.89 -15.22 -2.10
CA ARG A 10 18.31 -15.95 -3.04
C ARG A 10 17.36 -16.75 -2.41
N ALA A 11 16.39 -16.35 -1.99
CA ALA A 11 15.42 -17.03 -1.30
C ALA A 11 15.19 -18.26 -1.94
N ALA A 12 14.99 -19.20 -1.28
CA ALA A 12 14.64 -20.41 -1.85
C ALA A 12 13.38 -20.19 -2.59
N PRO A 13 13.41 -20.39 -3.81
CA PRO A 13 12.28 -20.02 -4.61
C PRO A 13 11.05 -20.75 -4.23
N HIS A 14 11.18 -21.93 -3.72
CA HIS A 14 10.00 -22.66 -3.42
C HIS A 14 9.41 -22.30 -2.11
N SER A 15 9.96 -21.36 -1.44
CA SER A 15 9.52 -21.15 -0.10
C SER A 15 8.68 -19.97 0.10
N MET A 16 8.19 -19.33 -0.90
CA MET A 16 7.47 -18.10 -0.71
C MET A 16 6.15 -18.14 -1.41
N PRO A 17 5.26 -19.02 -1.03
CA PRO A 17 4.00 -19.08 -1.74
C PRO A 17 3.21 -17.80 -1.63
N GLN A 18 3.31 -17.12 -0.50
CA GLN A 18 2.49 -15.95 -0.35
C GLN A 18 2.99 -14.79 -1.20
N THR A 19 4.22 -14.83 -1.68
CA THR A 19 4.70 -13.78 -2.54
C THR A 19 4.76 -14.21 -3.98
N MET A 20 4.35 -15.42 -4.28
CA MET A 20 4.47 -15.88 -5.62
C MET A 20 3.62 -15.12 -6.60
N ALA A 21 2.49 -14.63 -6.16
CA ALA A 21 1.67 -13.87 -7.07
C ALA A 21 2.42 -12.65 -7.56
N ALA A 22 3.07 -11.94 -6.68
CA ALA A 22 3.82 -10.76 -7.06
C ALA A 22 4.98 -11.14 -7.97
N GLU A 23 5.63 -12.23 -7.65
CA GLU A 23 6.76 -12.65 -8.44
C GLU A 23 6.35 -13.12 -9.82
N ARG A 24 5.25 -13.81 -9.88
CA ARG A 24 4.76 -14.30 -11.14
C ARG A 24 4.36 -13.21 -12.06
N ASP A 25 3.73 -12.20 -11.53
CA ASP A 25 3.30 -11.09 -12.32
C ASP A 25 4.47 -10.22 -12.66
N GLY A 26 5.60 -10.56 -12.15
CA GLY A 26 6.78 -9.84 -12.46
C GLY A 26 7.05 -8.68 -11.60
N MET A 27 6.05 -8.06 -11.07
CA MET A 27 6.27 -6.91 -10.34
C MET A 27 5.17 -6.38 -9.58
N ILE A 28 5.48 -5.90 -8.40
CA ILE A 28 4.63 -5.05 -7.62
C ILE A 28 4.74 -3.67 -8.23
N SER A 29 3.62 -3.04 -8.48
CA SER A 29 3.62 -1.71 -9.08
C SER A 29 2.91 -0.71 -8.19
N ARG A 30 3.35 0.54 -8.26
CA ARG A 30 2.67 1.59 -7.54
C ARG A 30 1.23 1.65 -8.02
N GLY A 31 0.30 1.70 -7.09
CA GLY A 31 -1.12 1.69 -7.39
C GLY A 31 -1.77 0.34 -7.25
N ASP A 32 -0.99 -0.71 -7.09
CA ASP A 32 -1.55 -2.04 -6.90
C ASP A 32 -2.15 -2.18 -5.52
N LEU A 33 -3.18 -2.99 -5.43
CA LEU A 33 -3.80 -3.36 -4.17
C LEU A 33 -3.47 -4.82 -3.88
N TYR A 34 -3.03 -5.07 -2.68
CA TYR A 34 -2.70 -6.43 -2.24
C TYR A 34 -3.38 -6.71 -0.91
N SER A 35 -3.68 -7.96 -0.67
CA SER A 35 -4.03 -8.40 0.67
C SER A 35 -2.71 -8.59 1.42
N ALA A 36 -2.66 -8.14 2.65
CA ALA A 36 -1.42 -8.25 3.43
C ALA A 36 -1.71 -8.42 4.90
N CYS A 37 -0.80 -9.06 5.59
CA CYS A 37 -0.91 -9.22 7.04
C CYS A 37 -0.21 -8.04 7.69
N LEU A 38 -0.95 -7.27 8.46
CA LEU A 38 -0.42 -6.08 9.11
C LEU A 38 -0.05 -6.30 10.57
N ASP A 39 -0.41 -7.44 11.13
CA ASP A 39 -0.06 -7.73 12.52
C ASP A 39 1.42 -8.04 12.65
N PRO A 40 1.99 -7.77 13.80
CA PRO A 40 1.36 -7.22 14.99
C PRO A 40 1.27 -5.70 14.94
N VAL A 41 0.25 -5.18 15.60
CA VAL A 41 0.03 -3.73 15.67
C VAL A 41 -0.24 -3.34 17.10
N VAL A 42 -0.26 -2.03 17.35
CA VAL A 42 -0.52 -1.50 18.67
C VAL A 42 -1.66 -0.49 18.56
N GLY A 43 -2.61 -0.60 19.48
CA GLY A 43 -3.65 0.42 19.63
C GLY A 43 -4.45 0.68 18.38
N SER A 44 -4.44 1.91 17.94
CA SER A 44 -5.28 2.34 16.83
C SER A 44 -4.72 2.03 15.45
N GLU A 45 -3.60 1.35 15.38
CA GLU A 45 -3.05 0.97 14.09
C GLU A 45 -3.96 -0.06 13.44
N GLN A 46 -4.04 0.01 12.11
CA GLN A 46 -4.82 -0.98 11.38
C GLN A 46 -4.09 -2.31 11.41
N GLY A 47 -4.77 -3.36 11.82
CA GLY A 47 -4.14 -4.66 11.95
C GLY A 47 -4.92 -5.74 11.20
N GLY A 48 -4.45 -6.96 11.33
CA GLY A 48 -5.06 -8.10 10.69
C GLY A 48 -4.69 -8.21 9.23
N ILE A 49 -5.41 -9.06 8.53
CA ILE A 49 -5.22 -9.20 7.09
C ILE A 49 -6.15 -8.23 6.41
N ARG A 50 -5.59 -7.31 5.66
CA ARG A 50 -6.35 -6.24 5.07
C ARG A 50 -5.80 -5.87 3.72
N PRO A 51 -6.61 -5.20 2.91
CA PRO A 51 -6.06 -4.65 1.68
C PRO A 51 -5.08 -3.54 2.01
N VAL A 52 -4.06 -3.44 1.21
CA VAL A 52 -3.11 -2.33 1.29
C VAL A 52 -2.89 -1.81 -0.12
N LEU A 53 -2.57 -0.53 -0.21
CA LEU A 53 -2.31 0.11 -1.48
C LEU A 53 -0.82 0.42 -1.58
N VAL A 54 -0.20 -0.02 -2.64
CA VAL A 54 1.23 0.22 -2.84
C VAL A 54 1.43 1.64 -3.32
N ILE A 55 2.20 2.41 -2.57
CA ILE A 55 2.51 3.77 -2.95
C ILE A 55 4.00 3.97 -3.24
N GLN A 56 4.80 2.97 -3.00
CA GLN A 56 6.23 3.07 -3.25
C GLN A 56 6.48 3.20 -4.75
N ASN A 57 7.52 3.95 -5.11
CA ASN A 57 7.86 4.11 -6.50
C ASN A 57 8.31 2.79 -7.11
N ASP A 58 8.25 2.71 -8.44
CA ASP A 58 8.46 1.42 -9.08
C ASP A 58 9.91 0.98 -9.12
N VAL A 59 10.85 1.89 -8.98
CA VAL A 59 12.23 1.47 -8.85
C VAL A 59 12.41 0.73 -7.54
N GLY A 60 11.87 1.29 -6.46
CA GLY A 60 11.90 0.61 -5.18
C GLY A 60 11.14 -0.69 -5.21
N ASN A 61 10.00 -0.70 -5.90
CA ASN A 61 9.20 -1.92 -5.99
C ASN A 61 9.98 -3.05 -6.66
N ARG A 62 10.87 -2.68 -7.57
CA ARG A 62 11.64 -3.68 -8.27
C ARG A 62 12.83 -4.18 -7.49
N HIS A 63 13.44 -3.31 -6.73
CA HIS A 63 14.75 -3.62 -6.14
C HIS A 63 14.79 -3.76 -4.64
N SER A 64 13.83 -3.20 -3.93
CA SER A 64 13.86 -3.25 -2.47
C SER A 64 13.18 -4.52 -1.95
N PRO A 65 13.64 -5.09 -0.86
CA PRO A 65 12.91 -6.21 -0.25
C PRO A 65 11.67 -5.75 0.52
N THR A 66 11.48 -4.44 0.65
CA THR A 66 10.32 -3.92 1.36
C THR A 66 9.49 -3.07 0.43
N VAL A 67 8.26 -2.79 0.86
CA VAL A 67 7.34 -2.01 0.06
C VAL A 67 6.58 -1.06 0.97
N ILE A 68 6.41 0.18 0.52
CA ILE A 68 5.66 1.18 1.29
C ILE A 68 4.22 1.16 0.83
N VAL A 69 3.32 1.02 1.80
CA VAL A 69 1.90 0.88 1.50
C VAL A 69 1.08 1.76 2.41
N LEU A 70 -0.19 1.93 2.05
CA LEU A 70 -1.20 2.56 2.90
C LEU A 70 -2.24 1.51 3.23
N ALA A 71 -2.73 1.54 4.46
CA ALA A 71 -3.78 0.62 4.86
C ALA A 71 -5.10 1.05 4.23
N VAL A 72 -5.94 0.08 3.93
CA VAL A 72 -7.25 0.31 3.34
C VAL A 72 -8.28 -0.35 4.24
N THR A 73 -9.37 0.33 4.52
CA THR A 73 -10.42 -0.20 5.37
C THR A 73 -11.76 -0.15 4.68
N GLY A 74 -12.60 -1.15 4.96
CA GLY A 74 -13.96 -1.13 4.46
C GLY A 74 -14.95 -0.46 5.39
N GLN A 75 -14.47 0.14 6.49
CA GLN A 75 -15.37 0.80 7.41
C GLN A 75 -15.58 2.22 6.99
N LEU A 76 -16.64 2.45 6.24
CA LEU A 76 -16.89 3.76 5.66
C LEU A 76 -17.41 4.77 6.66
N ASN A 77 -17.88 4.31 7.81
CA ASN A 77 -18.43 5.21 8.81
C ASN A 77 -17.40 5.76 9.78
N LYS A 78 -16.12 5.47 9.55
CA LYS A 78 -15.12 6.05 10.39
C LYS A 78 -15.07 7.55 10.21
N ALA A 79 -14.61 8.24 11.22
CA ALA A 79 -14.47 9.69 11.14
C ALA A 79 -13.59 10.01 9.95
N LYS A 80 -13.97 11.02 9.19
CA LYS A 80 -13.23 11.35 7.99
C LYS A 80 -12.21 12.41 8.28
N LEU A 81 -11.02 12.16 7.79
CA LEU A 81 -9.93 13.11 7.89
C LEU A 81 -9.52 13.50 6.48
N PRO A 82 -8.81 14.61 6.33
CA PRO A 82 -8.31 14.98 5.00
C PRO A 82 -7.40 13.94 4.39
N THR A 83 -6.87 13.04 5.22
CA THR A 83 -6.00 11.97 4.73
C THR A 83 -6.76 10.73 4.33
N HIS A 84 -8.09 10.73 4.47
CA HIS A 84 -8.91 9.59 4.07
C HIS A 84 -9.38 9.76 2.64
N VAL A 85 -9.19 8.75 1.81
CA VAL A 85 -9.56 8.81 0.42
C VAL A 85 -10.54 7.70 0.12
N PRO A 86 -11.83 8.04 -0.06
CA PRO A 86 -12.80 7.01 -0.42
C PRO A 86 -12.53 6.48 -1.81
N ILE A 87 -12.70 5.19 -1.97
CA ILE A 87 -12.56 4.58 -3.28
C ILE A 87 -13.71 3.60 -3.49
N ALA A 88 -14.31 3.67 -4.67
CA ALA A 88 -15.35 2.73 -5.03
C ALA A 88 -14.68 1.40 -5.38
N CYS A 89 -15.38 0.32 -5.09
CA CYS A 89 -14.80 -0.99 -5.36
C CYS A 89 -14.82 -1.33 -6.84
N GLU A 90 -15.70 -0.68 -7.57
CA GLU A 90 -15.84 -1.00 -8.98
C GLU A 90 -14.53 -0.83 -9.72
N GLY A 91 -14.13 -1.85 -10.45
CA GLY A 91 -12.91 -1.80 -11.24
C GLY A 91 -11.62 -2.00 -10.47
N THR A 92 -11.70 -2.17 -9.15
CA THR A 92 -10.49 -2.25 -8.34
C THR A 92 -10.17 -3.66 -7.86
N GLY A 93 -11.14 -4.56 -7.92
CA GLY A 93 -10.95 -5.89 -7.34
C GLY A 93 -11.33 -5.98 -5.86
N LEU A 94 -11.60 -4.85 -5.21
CA LEU A 94 -12.05 -4.87 -3.82
C LEU A 94 -13.47 -5.39 -3.74
N VAL A 95 -13.79 -6.05 -2.63
CA VAL A 95 -15.13 -6.61 -2.49
C VAL A 95 -16.17 -5.56 -2.14
N LYS A 96 -15.76 -4.43 -1.61
CA LYS A 96 -16.71 -3.37 -1.27
C LYS A 96 -16.00 -2.03 -1.29
N ASP A 97 -16.80 -0.97 -1.33
CA ASP A 97 -16.26 0.38 -1.28
C ASP A 97 -15.42 0.51 -0.01
N SER A 98 -14.34 1.23 -0.10
CA SER A 98 -13.36 1.28 0.96
C SER A 98 -12.78 2.68 1.09
N VAL A 99 -11.94 2.85 2.07
CA VAL A 99 -11.26 4.12 2.31
C VAL A 99 -9.76 3.84 2.44
N VAL A 100 -8.95 4.58 1.70
CA VAL A 100 -7.51 4.52 1.85
C VAL A 100 -7.13 5.46 2.97
N LEU A 101 -6.35 4.99 3.91
CA LEU A 101 -5.96 5.76 5.08
C LEU A 101 -4.54 6.24 4.89
N ALA A 102 -4.40 7.49 4.41
CA ALA A 102 -3.06 7.97 4.07
C ALA A 102 -2.22 8.33 5.29
N GLU A 103 -2.82 8.28 6.47
CA GLU A 103 -2.02 8.46 7.68
C GLU A 103 -1.52 7.12 8.21
N GLN A 104 -1.97 5.99 7.65
CA GLN A 104 -1.51 4.67 8.07
C GLN A 104 -0.49 4.17 7.06
N ILE A 105 0.66 4.81 7.06
CA ILE A 105 1.73 4.47 6.12
C ILE A 105 2.57 3.38 6.76
N ARG A 106 2.81 2.32 6.03
CA ARG A 106 3.57 1.20 6.56
C ARG A 106 4.62 0.77 5.55
N THR A 107 5.76 0.36 6.07
CA THR A 107 6.76 -0.33 5.27
C THR A 107 6.68 -1.78 5.65
N LEU A 108 6.42 -2.61 4.67
CA LEU A 108 6.27 -4.03 4.90
C LEU A 108 7.34 -4.80 4.16
N ASP A 109 7.79 -5.90 4.76
CA ASP A 109 8.58 -6.86 4.00
C ASP A 109 7.65 -7.42 2.93
N LYS A 110 8.15 -7.60 1.74
CA LYS A 110 7.29 -8.07 0.64
C LYS A 110 6.66 -9.42 0.95
N ARG A 111 7.24 -10.19 1.84
CA ARG A 111 6.67 -11.48 2.21
C ARG A 111 5.36 -11.34 2.96
N ARG A 112 5.02 -10.15 3.43
CA ARG A 112 3.73 -9.94 4.08
C ARG A 112 2.61 -9.78 3.07
N LEU A 113 2.94 -9.51 1.81
CA LEU A 113 1.93 -9.40 0.78
C LEU A 113 1.40 -10.76 0.42
N ARG A 114 0.09 -10.85 0.23
CA ARG A 114 -0.52 -12.10 -0.13
C ARG A 114 -1.02 -12.03 -1.55
N GLU A 115 -2.26 -11.89 -1.79
CA GLU A 115 -2.79 -11.92 -3.14
C GLU A 115 -2.95 -10.53 -3.71
N ARG A 116 -2.66 -10.39 -4.97
CA ARG A 116 -2.92 -9.14 -5.65
C ARG A 116 -4.43 -9.02 -5.84
N ILE A 117 -4.98 -7.90 -5.42
CA ILE A 117 -6.42 -7.67 -5.53
C ILE A 117 -6.75 -6.97 -6.83
N GLY A 118 -5.98 -5.96 -7.20
CA GLY A 118 -6.24 -5.17 -8.38
C GLY A 118 -5.38 -3.92 -8.38
N THR A 119 -5.91 -2.87 -8.95
CA THR A 119 -5.15 -1.63 -9.07
C THR A 119 -6.11 -0.45 -9.05
N LEU A 120 -5.63 0.69 -8.63
CA LEU A 120 -6.41 1.91 -8.65
C LEU A 120 -6.16 2.68 -9.93
N SER A 121 -7.15 3.47 -10.33
CA SER A 121 -7.03 4.30 -11.51
C SER A 121 -6.04 5.43 -11.26
N PRO A 122 -5.53 6.03 -12.34
CA PRO A 122 -4.64 7.19 -12.16
C PRO A 122 -5.33 8.33 -11.43
N GLU A 123 -6.63 8.51 -11.64
CA GLU A 123 -7.36 9.57 -10.95
C GLU A 123 -7.42 9.32 -9.46
N ALA A 124 -7.69 8.08 -9.08
CA ALA A 124 -7.71 7.74 -7.67
C ALA A 124 -6.32 7.89 -7.07
N MET A 125 -5.29 7.48 -7.80
CA MET A 125 -3.94 7.61 -7.30
C MET A 125 -3.53 9.08 -7.14
N ALA A 126 -4.05 9.97 -7.98
CA ALA A 126 -3.77 11.39 -7.81
C ALA A 126 -4.34 11.89 -6.49
N ARG A 127 -5.57 11.45 -6.16
CA ARG A 127 -6.17 11.84 -4.88
C ARG A 127 -5.41 11.27 -3.70
N VAL A 128 -4.93 10.04 -3.84
CA VAL A 128 -4.13 9.43 -2.79
C VAL A 128 -2.83 10.22 -2.62
N GLY A 129 -2.21 10.62 -3.72
CA GLY A 129 -0.97 11.39 -3.64
C GLY A 129 -1.15 12.70 -2.89
N GLU A 130 -2.28 13.37 -3.11
CA GLU A 130 -2.53 14.61 -2.37
C GLU A 130 -2.74 14.32 -0.89
N ALA A 131 -3.43 13.24 -0.57
CA ALA A 131 -3.66 12.89 0.83
C ALA A 131 -2.34 12.53 1.52
N VAL A 132 -1.44 11.89 0.82
CA VAL A 132 -0.12 11.56 1.38
C VAL A 132 0.66 12.83 1.65
N LYS A 133 0.58 13.81 0.76
CA LYS A 133 1.24 15.08 1.00
C LYS A 133 0.72 15.76 2.24
N ILE A 134 -0.60 15.71 2.45
CA ILE A 134 -1.18 16.25 3.67
C ILE A 134 -0.66 15.49 4.87
N SER A 135 -0.68 14.18 4.79
CA SER A 135 -0.29 13.34 5.91
C SER A 135 1.13 13.61 6.35
N LEU A 136 2.01 13.87 5.39
CA LEU A 136 3.42 14.04 5.69
C LEU A 136 3.83 15.51 5.82
N GLY A 137 2.88 16.43 5.68
CA GLY A 137 3.18 17.84 5.85
C GLY A 137 3.87 18.47 4.65
N PHE A 138 3.78 17.84 3.48
CA PHE A 138 4.35 18.41 2.26
C PHE A 138 3.34 19.24 1.49
N ALA A 139 2.13 19.36 2.02
CA ALA A 139 1.11 20.10 1.33
C ALA A 139 1.46 21.57 1.34
N GLY A 140 1.04 22.27 0.35
CA GLY A 140 1.30 23.68 0.30
C GLY A 140 0.39 24.44 1.24
N GLU A 141 0.47 25.75 1.18
CA GLU A 141 -0.32 26.55 2.03
C GLU A 141 -1.76 26.30 1.93
N SER A 142 -2.23 25.94 0.78
CA SER A 142 -3.64 25.73 0.60
C SER A 142 -4.20 24.64 1.49
N LEU A 143 -3.38 23.82 2.01
CA LEU A 143 -3.85 22.73 2.84
C LEU A 143 -3.75 23.01 4.32
N ARG A 144 -3.36 24.23 4.65
CA ARG A 144 -3.31 24.54 6.02
C ARG A 144 -4.56 25.00 6.59
N GLN A 145 -5.53 25.24 5.85
CA GLN A 145 -6.77 25.70 6.41
C GLN A 145 -7.53 24.66 7.05
#